data_55432e2748e7cb0e8a1356f36524ba83
#
_entry.id   55432e2748e7cb0e8a1356f36524ba83
#
_cell.length_a   1.000
_cell.length_b   1.000
_cell.length_c   1.000
_cell.angle_alpha   90.00
_cell.angle_beta   90.00
_cell.angle_gamma   90.00
#
_symmetry.space_group_name_H-M   'P 1'
#
loop_
_entity.id
_entity.type
_entity.pdbx_description
1 polymer ?
#
loop_
_entity_poly.entity_id
_entity_poly.type
_entity_poly.pdbx_seq_one_letter_code
_entity_poly.pdbx_strand_id
1 'polypeptide(L)'
;EKFTTLDGEERTLDAGMGLITDGERPVALAGVMGGMDSEIEDDTVDVMVESACFNAGRTSHTSRDLSLISDASIRFERQVDETGCVDVANVACALIEEIAGGEVAPGYVDVFPAPKTIDSIKLRLARVHAICGADIEPDFIERSLTRLGCTVEREGEDFMVTPPSFRPDLPREIDLIEEVLRLWGMGRVTATIPAAKNHIGGLTREQKLTRKVGEILRACGLNETTTFGFAAPGDLEKIGMSTEGRGCPVVLMNPLVAEQTEMRRSLLPGLLQSVAYNEAHGTPNVHLYEVGSLFHGRENASLPKETKSVAGVLSGQWSEQSWNMKYRKLRFFFGKGIVEELLAQLRIEKVRFRPVEGEGYAFLQPGRAAEVLSGGTVLGWVGEIHPEAREAMGIDEVVVAFELDLDKLIKGARNQENYREFSQYPAVEHDLAIVVDNSVTCEDLERRITSAGGKLLEGVRLFDVYRDPIRIGAGKKSMAFALTYRSDDHTLTSEEVEKAHQKIVTKVCKSVNGEVRS
;
A
#
# COMPACT_ATOMS: atom_id res chain seq x y z
N GLU A 1 15.56 -37.61 -20.67
CA GLU A 1 16.98 -37.77 -20.87
C GLU A 1 17.72 -36.86 -19.87
N LYS A 2 18.94 -37.27 -19.41
CA LYS A 2 19.77 -36.48 -18.52
C LYS A 2 20.87 -35.81 -19.31
N PHE A 3 21.17 -34.54 -18.96
CA PHE A 3 22.18 -33.73 -19.60
C PHE A 3 22.86 -32.84 -18.58
N THR A 4 24.19 -32.80 -18.56
CA THR A 4 24.94 -31.92 -17.66
C THR A 4 25.35 -30.65 -18.43
N THR A 5 24.90 -29.51 -17.92
CA THR A 5 25.21 -28.19 -18.50
C THR A 5 26.56 -27.65 -18.00
N LEU A 6 27.11 -26.61 -18.66
CA LEU A 6 28.40 -25.99 -18.32
C LEU A 6 28.52 -25.51 -16.87
N ASP A 7 27.39 -25.24 -16.19
CA ASP A 7 27.35 -24.91 -14.75
C ASP A 7 27.54 -26.12 -13.81
N GLY A 8 27.73 -27.32 -14.38
CA GLY A 8 27.93 -28.56 -13.64
C GLY A 8 26.65 -29.23 -13.11
N GLU A 9 25.49 -28.68 -13.42
CA GLU A 9 24.21 -29.19 -12.95
C GLU A 9 23.62 -30.25 -13.90
N GLU A 10 23.23 -31.41 -13.34
CA GLU A 10 22.51 -32.44 -14.09
C GLU A 10 21.04 -32.08 -14.22
N ARG A 11 20.56 -31.95 -15.44
CA ARG A 11 19.19 -31.55 -15.75
C ARG A 11 18.43 -32.68 -16.43
N THR A 12 17.15 -32.80 -16.10
CA THR A 12 16.24 -33.77 -16.75
C THR A 12 15.50 -33.06 -17.86
N LEU A 13 15.69 -33.55 -19.11
CA LEU A 13 15.12 -32.97 -20.32
C LEU A 13 13.84 -33.67 -20.71
N ASP A 14 12.88 -32.90 -21.26
CA ASP A 14 11.70 -33.40 -21.91
C ASP A 14 11.76 -33.38 -23.44
N ALA A 15 10.76 -33.91 -24.13
CA ALA A 15 10.72 -33.99 -25.58
C ALA A 15 10.49 -32.63 -26.29
N GLY A 16 10.10 -31.59 -25.56
CA GLY A 16 9.89 -30.22 -26.08
C GLY A 16 11.18 -29.41 -26.15
N MET A 17 12.23 -29.83 -25.47
CA MET A 17 13.51 -29.12 -25.40
C MET A 17 14.38 -29.44 -26.63
N GLY A 18 14.97 -28.37 -27.20
CA GLY A 18 15.88 -28.50 -28.34
C GLY A 18 17.29 -28.88 -27.92
N LEU A 19 17.91 -29.80 -28.66
CA LEU A 19 19.30 -30.21 -28.44
C LEU A 19 20.12 -30.01 -29.70
N ILE A 20 21.40 -29.64 -29.52
CA ILE A 20 22.44 -29.76 -30.53
C ILE A 20 23.17 -31.07 -30.24
N THR A 21 23.40 -31.87 -31.27
CA THR A 21 24.03 -33.18 -31.14
C THR A 21 25.21 -33.31 -32.13
N ASP A 22 26.24 -34.09 -31.76
CA ASP A 22 27.35 -34.45 -32.65
C ASP A 22 27.03 -35.69 -33.51
N GLY A 23 25.81 -36.21 -33.43
CA GLY A 23 25.36 -37.43 -34.10
C GLY A 23 25.32 -38.66 -33.18
N GLU A 24 26.02 -38.64 -32.07
CA GLU A 24 26.07 -39.70 -31.08
C GLU A 24 25.43 -39.28 -29.75
N ARG A 25 25.72 -38.04 -29.30
CA ARG A 25 25.25 -37.53 -28.00
C ARG A 25 24.86 -36.05 -28.09
N PRO A 26 24.05 -35.55 -27.13
CA PRO A 26 23.78 -34.12 -27.00
C PRO A 26 25.05 -33.37 -26.55
N VAL A 27 25.34 -32.22 -27.16
CA VAL A 27 26.48 -31.33 -26.85
C VAL A 27 26.03 -29.98 -26.30
N ALA A 28 24.79 -29.56 -26.58
CA ALA A 28 24.26 -28.31 -26.03
C ALA A 28 22.74 -28.34 -25.94
N LEU A 29 22.17 -27.57 -24.97
CA LEU A 29 20.79 -27.14 -24.97
C LEU A 29 20.62 -25.98 -25.96
N ALA A 30 19.90 -26.21 -27.04
CA ALA A 30 19.76 -25.29 -28.17
C ALA A 30 19.30 -23.90 -27.73
N GLY A 31 20.17 -22.90 -27.89
CA GLY A 31 19.93 -21.50 -27.55
C GLY A 31 19.88 -21.20 -26.04
N VAL A 32 20.29 -22.12 -25.19
CA VAL A 32 20.29 -21.92 -23.72
C VAL A 32 21.70 -22.04 -23.12
N MET A 33 22.30 -23.23 -23.15
CA MET A 33 23.63 -23.46 -22.56
C MET A 33 24.31 -24.69 -23.17
N GLY A 34 25.64 -24.60 -23.35
CA GLY A 34 26.45 -25.74 -23.76
C GLY A 34 26.49 -26.87 -22.73
N GLY A 35 26.95 -28.04 -23.18
CA GLY A 35 27.20 -29.18 -22.34
C GLY A 35 28.60 -29.16 -21.75
N MET A 36 28.75 -29.69 -20.54
CA MET A 36 30.01 -29.78 -19.82
C MET A 36 31.04 -30.62 -20.61
N ASP A 37 30.61 -31.71 -21.24
CA ASP A 37 31.50 -32.65 -21.97
C ASP A 37 31.97 -32.11 -23.33
N SER A 38 31.52 -30.91 -23.74
CA SER A 38 31.87 -30.25 -25.00
C SER A 38 32.53 -28.88 -24.79
N GLU A 39 32.93 -28.57 -23.58
CA GLU A 39 33.64 -27.35 -23.19
C GLU A 39 35.04 -27.31 -23.81
N ILE A 40 35.54 -26.10 -24.05
CA ILE A 40 36.93 -25.85 -24.44
C ILE A 40 37.84 -26.08 -23.23
N GLU A 41 38.86 -26.95 -23.40
CA GLU A 41 39.86 -27.28 -22.39
C GLU A 41 41.24 -26.76 -22.77
N ASP A 42 42.22 -26.82 -21.87
CA ASP A 42 43.58 -26.30 -22.08
C ASP A 42 44.34 -27.00 -23.23
N ASP A 43 43.95 -28.22 -23.60
CA ASP A 43 44.53 -29.00 -24.68
C ASP A 43 43.69 -29.01 -25.97
N THR A 44 42.63 -28.19 -26.04
CA THR A 44 41.78 -28.08 -27.23
C THR A 44 42.57 -27.45 -28.38
N VAL A 45 42.66 -28.14 -29.52
CA VAL A 45 43.40 -27.70 -30.72
C VAL A 45 42.43 -27.33 -31.85
N ASP A 46 41.39 -28.11 -32.06
CA ASP A 46 40.41 -27.91 -33.13
C ASP A 46 39.06 -27.46 -32.54
N VAL A 47 38.50 -26.39 -33.11
CA VAL A 47 37.24 -25.80 -32.66
C VAL A 47 36.23 -25.72 -33.81
N MET A 48 35.03 -26.22 -33.60
CA MET A 48 33.91 -26.02 -34.52
C MET A 48 33.05 -24.86 -34.02
N VAL A 49 32.88 -23.84 -34.84
CA VAL A 49 32.03 -22.67 -34.53
C VAL A 49 30.60 -22.95 -35.02
N GLU A 50 29.63 -22.95 -34.12
CA GLU A 50 28.20 -23.02 -34.43
C GLU A 50 27.59 -21.61 -34.34
N SER A 51 26.87 -21.21 -35.41
CA SER A 51 26.07 -19.99 -35.43
C SER A 51 24.68 -20.35 -35.94
N ALA A 52 23.68 -20.23 -35.08
CA ALA A 52 22.34 -20.73 -35.35
C ALA A 52 21.25 -19.74 -34.96
N CYS A 53 20.03 -19.98 -35.47
CA CYS A 53 18.81 -19.36 -35.02
C CYS A 53 17.89 -20.43 -34.48
N PHE A 54 17.42 -20.26 -33.24
CA PHE A 54 16.53 -21.20 -32.58
C PHE A 54 15.11 -20.66 -32.46
N ASN A 55 14.15 -21.54 -32.34
CA ASN A 55 12.76 -21.16 -32.14
C ASN A 55 12.59 -20.46 -30.77
N ALA A 56 12.24 -19.17 -30.80
CA ALA A 56 12.12 -18.32 -29.62
C ALA A 56 11.20 -18.91 -28.52
N GLY A 57 10.04 -19.46 -28.93
CA GLY A 57 9.12 -20.09 -27.98
C GLY A 57 9.71 -21.31 -27.29
N ARG A 58 10.39 -22.18 -28.02
CA ARG A 58 11.05 -23.37 -27.43
C ARG A 58 12.18 -22.96 -26.49
N THR A 59 13.03 -22.03 -26.89
CA THR A 59 14.11 -21.54 -26.04
C THR A 59 13.57 -20.92 -24.74
N SER A 60 12.52 -20.12 -24.84
CA SER A 60 11.87 -19.51 -23.68
C SER A 60 11.26 -20.56 -22.73
N HIS A 61 10.59 -21.60 -23.26
CA HIS A 61 10.07 -22.69 -22.44
C HIS A 61 11.20 -23.48 -21.76
N THR A 62 12.21 -23.90 -22.53
CA THR A 62 13.35 -24.64 -21.98
C THR A 62 14.04 -23.87 -20.85
N SER A 63 14.30 -22.57 -21.05
CA SER A 63 14.93 -21.70 -20.04
C SER A 63 14.11 -21.61 -18.74
N ARG A 64 12.78 -21.49 -18.85
CA ARG A 64 11.88 -21.41 -17.68
C ARG A 64 11.72 -22.75 -16.97
N ASP A 65 11.47 -23.80 -17.70
CA ASP A 65 11.22 -25.13 -17.13
C ASP A 65 12.44 -25.67 -16.38
N LEU A 66 13.65 -25.34 -16.88
CA LEU A 66 14.90 -25.69 -16.20
C LEU A 66 15.37 -24.61 -15.22
N SER A 67 14.65 -23.47 -15.08
CA SER A 67 15.07 -22.31 -14.30
C SER A 67 16.51 -21.84 -14.66
N LEU A 68 16.87 -21.93 -15.96
CA LEU A 68 18.21 -21.70 -16.49
C LEU A 68 18.18 -20.50 -17.44
N ILE A 69 18.51 -19.34 -16.90
CA ILE A 69 18.59 -18.09 -17.66
C ILE A 69 20.03 -17.81 -18.02
N SER A 70 20.30 -17.66 -19.33
CA SER A 70 21.61 -17.31 -19.87
C SER A 70 21.50 -16.11 -20.81
N ASP A 71 22.63 -15.47 -21.11
CA ASP A 71 22.70 -14.42 -22.13
C ASP A 71 22.22 -14.90 -23.50
N ALA A 72 22.47 -16.16 -23.83
CA ALA A 72 21.99 -16.79 -25.05
C ALA A 72 20.45 -16.93 -25.01
N SER A 73 19.88 -17.50 -23.95
CA SER A 73 18.43 -17.70 -23.83
C SER A 73 17.67 -16.38 -23.90
N ILE A 74 18.18 -15.32 -23.24
CA ILE A 74 17.59 -13.98 -23.28
C ILE A 74 17.53 -13.40 -24.69
N ARG A 75 18.55 -13.67 -25.53
CA ARG A 75 18.59 -13.19 -26.92
C ARG A 75 17.71 -14.03 -27.83
N PHE A 76 17.84 -15.35 -27.76
CA PHE A 76 17.07 -16.25 -28.61
C PHE A 76 15.57 -16.22 -28.34
N GLU A 77 15.12 -16.07 -27.07
CA GLU A 77 13.69 -15.95 -26.75
C GLU A 77 13.04 -14.69 -27.34
N ARG A 78 13.84 -13.67 -27.72
CA ARG A 78 13.41 -12.42 -28.33
C ARG A 78 13.54 -12.40 -29.85
N GLN A 79 13.93 -13.51 -30.45
CA GLN A 79 14.27 -13.69 -31.85
C GLN A 79 15.59 -13.01 -32.24
N VAL A 80 16.39 -13.72 -32.99
CA VAL A 80 17.62 -13.23 -33.59
C VAL A 80 17.51 -13.22 -35.13
N ASP A 81 18.39 -12.54 -35.81
CA ASP A 81 18.42 -12.47 -37.26
C ASP A 81 18.86 -13.81 -37.88
N GLU A 82 17.91 -14.47 -38.55
CA GLU A 82 18.16 -15.77 -39.22
C GLU A 82 19.13 -15.64 -40.37
N THR A 83 19.17 -14.48 -41.06
CA THR A 83 20.00 -14.25 -42.23
C THR A 83 21.44 -13.86 -41.88
N GLY A 84 21.67 -13.44 -40.63
CA GLY A 84 22.97 -13.00 -40.14
C GLY A 84 23.92 -14.14 -39.69
N CYS A 85 23.43 -15.40 -39.62
CA CYS A 85 24.20 -16.50 -39.04
C CYS A 85 25.56 -16.71 -39.69
N VAL A 86 25.66 -16.68 -41.02
CA VAL A 86 26.92 -16.86 -41.75
C VAL A 86 27.88 -15.71 -41.51
N ASP A 87 27.39 -14.46 -41.53
CA ASP A 87 28.25 -13.28 -41.33
C ASP A 87 28.78 -13.25 -39.90
N VAL A 88 27.94 -13.59 -38.91
CA VAL A 88 28.36 -13.68 -37.50
C VAL A 88 29.40 -14.78 -37.30
N ALA A 89 29.20 -15.96 -37.91
CA ALA A 89 30.20 -17.03 -37.87
C ALA A 89 31.54 -16.58 -38.44
N ASN A 90 31.55 -15.90 -39.59
CA ASN A 90 32.76 -15.36 -40.21
C ASN A 90 33.49 -14.33 -39.30
N VAL A 91 32.73 -13.45 -38.67
CA VAL A 91 33.31 -12.48 -37.70
C VAL A 91 33.85 -13.21 -36.47
N ALA A 92 33.18 -14.22 -35.95
CA ALA A 92 33.66 -15.01 -34.82
C ALA A 92 34.94 -15.75 -35.15
N CYS A 93 35.01 -16.40 -36.33
CA CYS A 93 36.24 -17.06 -36.83
C CYS A 93 37.40 -16.08 -36.95
N ALA A 94 37.19 -14.91 -37.56
CA ALA A 94 38.23 -13.88 -37.70
C ALA A 94 38.74 -13.38 -36.34
N LEU A 95 37.85 -13.22 -35.36
CA LEU A 95 38.25 -12.82 -34.00
C LEU A 95 39.03 -13.93 -33.28
N ILE A 96 38.64 -15.20 -33.44
CA ILE A 96 39.40 -16.34 -32.88
C ILE A 96 40.79 -16.39 -33.47
N GLU A 97 40.94 -16.26 -34.80
CA GLU A 97 42.25 -16.23 -35.50
C GLU A 97 43.12 -15.08 -34.99
N GLU A 98 42.55 -13.89 -34.82
CA GLU A 98 43.28 -12.71 -34.32
C GLU A 98 43.74 -12.85 -32.86
N ILE A 99 42.86 -13.36 -31.97
CA ILE A 99 43.10 -13.36 -30.53
C ILE A 99 43.84 -14.62 -30.06
N ALA A 100 43.41 -15.79 -30.54
CA ALA A 100 43.96 -17.08 -30.11
C ALA A 100 45.02 -17.66 -31.04
N GLY A 101 45.15 -17.09 -32.23
CA GLY A 101 45.97 -17.66 -33.29
C GLY A 101 45.28 -18.85 -33.96
N GLY A 102 45.96 -19.50 -34.87
CA GLY A 102 45.42 -20.63 -35.61
C GLY A 102 45.11 -20.30 -37.07
N GLU A 103 44.42 -21.19 -37.76
CA GLU A 103 44.05 -21.07 -39.16
C GLU A 103 42.61 -21.49 -39.37
N VAL A 104 41.81 -20.64 -40.02
CA VAL A 104 40.40 -20.94 -40.32
C VAL A 104 40.33 -21.86 -41.54
N ALA A 105 39.71 -23.02 -41.39
CA ALA A 105 39.51 -23.97 -42.49
C ALA A 105 38.59 -23.34 -43.57
N PRO A 106 38.87 -23.57 -44.85
CA PRO A 106 38.12 -22.98 -45.95
C PRO A 106 36.72 -23.61 -46.05
N GLY A 107 35.69 -22.76 -46.22
CA GLY A 107 34.30 -23.18 -46.40
C GLY A 107 33.51 -23.26 -45.11
N TYR A 108 32.21 -23.44 -45.25
CA TYR A 108 31.24 -23.61 -44.15
C TYR A 108 30.06 -24.47 -44.62
N VAL A 109 29.32 -25.00 -43.66
CA VAL A 109 28.08 -25.72 -43.94
C VAL A 109 26.93 -24.84 -43.41
N ASP A 110 26.07 -24.42 -44.35
CA ASP A 110 24.84 -23.65 -43.99
C ASP A 110 23.61 -24.47 -44.37
N VAL A 111 22.71 -24.63 -43.40
CA VAL A 111 21.43 -25.35 -43.56
C VAL A 111 20.29 -24.43 -43.18
N PHE A 112 19.70 -23.79 -44.20
CA PHE A 112 18.59 -22.84 -44.00
C PHE A 112 17.37 -23.30 -44.85
N PRO A 113 16.62 -24.32 -44.37
CA PRO A 113 15.58 -24.99 -45.17
C PRO A 113 14.30 -24.18 -45.35
N ALA A 114 14.03 -23.20 -44.52
CA ALA A 114 12.80 -22.43 -44.51
C ALA A 114 13.05 -20.93 -44.24
N PRO A 115 13.65 -20.21 -45.22
CA PRO A 115 13.86 -18.79 -45.08
C PRO A 115 12.54 -18.03 -44.96
N LYS A 116 12.41 -17.13 -44.00
CA LYS A 116 11.25 -16.25 -43.85
C LYS A 116 11.31 -15.13 -44.90
N THR A 117 10.19 -14.88 -45.56
CA THR A 117 10.01 -13.66 -46.36
C THR A 117 9.56 -12.52 -45.43
N ILE A 118 10.18 -11.35 -45.60
CA ILE A 118 9.79 -10.15 -44.91
C ILE A 118 8.86 -9.37 -45.81
N ASP A 119 7.61 -9.25 -45.38
CA ASP A 119 6.58 -8.54 -46.14
C ASP A 119 6.74 -7.03 -46.01
N SER A 120 6.50 -6.31 -47.12
CA SER A 120 6.44 -4.85 -47.09
C SER A 120 5.14 -4.40 -46.38
N ILE A 121 5.27 -3.42 -45.55
CA ILE A 121 4.20 -2.87 -44.71
C ILE A 121 3.77 -1.52 -45.27
N LYS A 122 2.49 -1.34 -45.53
CA LYS A 122 1.95 -0.03 -45.92
C LYS A 122 1.88 0.89 -44.69
N LEU A 123 2.62 1.99 -44.75
CA LEU A 123 2.62 3.06 -43.73
C LEU A 123 1.86 4.26 -44.30
N ARG A 124 0.69 4.52 -43.75
CA ARG A 124 -0.18 5.62 -44.17
C ARG A 124 0.19 6.92 -43.43
N LEU A 125 0.50 7.98 -44.19
CA LEU A 125 0.85 9.29 -43.64
C LEU A 125 -0.25 9.82 -42.69
N ALA A 126 -1.51 9.76 -43.11
CA ALA A 126 -2.63 10.17 -42.28
C ALA A 126 -2.73 9.39 -40.95
N ARG A 127 -2.32 8.10 -40.97
CA ARG A 127 -2.31 7.27 -39.78
C ARG A 127 -1.16 7.65 -38.81
N VAL A 128 0.01 7.99 -39.36
CA VAL A 128 1.13 8.51 -38.56
C VAL A 128 0.68 9.77 -37.82
N HIS A 129 0.11 10.74 -38.51
CA HIS A 129 -0.37 11.99 -37.90
C HIS A 129 -1.44 11.75 -36.85
N ALA A 130 -2.41 10.87 -37.13
CA ALA A 130 -3.51 10.57 -36.21
C ALA A 130 -3.04 9.88 -34.91
N ILE A 131 -2.05 8.98 -35.00
CA ILE A 131 -1.52 8.27 -33.82
C ILE A 131 -0.55 9.16 -33.04
N CYS A 132 0.35 9.85 -33.72
CA CYS A 132 1.32 10.74 -33.08
C CYS A 132 0.66 12.02 -32.52
N GLY A 133 -0.50 12.40 -33.02
CA GLY A 133 -1.16 13.68 -32.65
C GLY A 133 -0.35 14.90 -33.10
N ALA A 134 0.47 14.77 -34.13
CA ALA A 134 1.33 15.80 -34.66
C ALA A 134 1.57 15.60 -36.16
N ASP A 135 1.76 16.70 -36.88
CA ASP A 135 2.10 16.69 -38.30
C ASP A 135 3.63 16.45 -38.44
N ILE A 136 4.00 15.23 -38.83
CA ILE A 136 5.39 14.84 -39.06
C ILE A 136 5.65 14.87 -40.56
N GLU A 137 6.66 15.64 -40.96
CA GLU A 137 7.03 15.80 -42.37
C GLU A 137 7.37 14.47 -43.05
N PRO A 138 6.81 14.19 -44.26
CA PRO A 138 7.06 12.94 -44.98
C PRO A 138 8.56 12.64 -45.19
N ASP A 139 9.38 13.66 -45.46
CA ASP A 139 10.83 13.51 -45.62
C ASP A 139 11.53 13.09 -44.32
N PHE A 140 10.97 13.47 -43.15
CA PHE A 140 11.50 12.98 -41.88
C PHE A 140 11.18 11.51 -41.67
N ILE A 141 9.97 11.09 -42.01
CA ILE A 141 9.52 9.69 -41.90
C ILE A 141 10.44 8.78 -42.73
N GLU A 142 10.61 9.10 -44.02
CA GLU A 142 11.45 8.35 -44.95
C GLU A 142 12.91 8.26 -44.43
N ARG A 143 13.51 9.39 -44.10
CA ARG A 143 14.91 9.41 -43.58
C ARG A 143 15.04 8.60 -42.30
N SER A 144 14.07 8.69 -41.40
CA SER A 144 14.12 7.98 -40.12
C SER A 144 14.11 6.48 -40.32
N LEU A 145 13.20 5.97 -41.12
CA LEU A 145 13.06 4.54 -41.38
C LEU A 145 14.24 4.00 -42.20
N THR A 146 14.73 4.77 -43.20
CA THR A 146 15.94 4.41 -43.98
C THR A 146 17.15 4.30 -43.07
N ARG A 147 17.33 5.23 -42.11
CA ARG A 147 18.44 5.17 -41.13
C ARG A 147 18.36 3.98 -40.17
N LEU A 148 17.17 3.42 -39.98
CA LEU A 148 16.95 2.19 -39.22
C LEU A 148 17.19 0.92 -40.07
N GLY A 149 17.58 1.06 -41.32
CA GLY A 149 17.83 -0.04 -42.24
C GLY A 149 16.63 -0.51 -43.03
N CYS A 150 15.47 0.16 -42.90
CA CYS A 150 14.32 -0.18 -43.71
C CYS A 150 14.46 0.26 -45.17
N THR A 151 13.98 -0.54 -46.11
CA THR A 151 13.75 -0.09 -47.49
C THR A 151 12.42 0.65 -47.55
N VAL A 152 12.45 1.90 -48.04
CA VAL A 152 11.25 2.78 -48.07
C VAL A 152 10.97 3.21 -49.49
N GLU A 153 9.77 2.95 -49.97
CA GLU A 153 9.29 3.40 -51.28
C GLU A 153 8.06 4.30 -51.08
N ARG A 154 8.03 5.47 -51.77
CA ARG A 154 6.84 6.34 -51.71
C ARG A 154 5.74 5.87 -52.64
N GLU A 155 4.54 5.76 -52.11
CA GLU A 155 3.35 5.43 -52.87
C GLU A 155 2.29 6.55 -52.73
N GLY A 156 2.42 7.61 -53.51
CA GLY A 156 1.62 8.83 -53.39
C GLY A 156 1.98 9.58 -52.10
N GLU A 157 1.03 9.72 -51.16
CA GLU A 157 1.25 10.30 -49.83
C GLU A 157 1.71 9.25 -48.81
N ASP A 158 1.53 7.96 -49.10
CA ASP A 158 1.86 6.85 -48.21
C ASP A 158 3.26 6.28 -48.51
N PHE A 159 3.68 5.30 -47.73
CA PHE A 159 4.96 4.60 -47.88
C PHE A 159 4.73 3.09 -47.89
N MET A 160 5.49 2.37 -48.72
CA MET A 160 5.74 0.94 -48.61
C MET A 160 7.07 0.73 -47.92
N VAL A 161 7.07 0.10 -46.75
CA VAL A 161 8.28 -0.05 -45.92
C VAL A 161 8.57 -1.52 -45.69
N THR A 162 9.80 -1.95 -46.07
CA THR A 162 10.26 -3.31 -45.80
C THR A 162 11.31 -3.23 -44.69
N PRO A 163 10.99 -3.77 -43.48
CA PRO A 163 11.96 -3.83 -42.38
C PRO A 163 13.14 -4.72 -42.69
N PRO A 164 14.35 -4.47 -42.14
CA PRO A 164 15.47 -5.38 -42.25
C PRO A 164 15.25 -6.65 -41.39
N SER A 165 15.95 -7.73 -41.76
CA SER A 165 15.82 -9.05 -41.10
C SER A 165 16.13 -9.02 -39.60
N PHE A 166 17.05 -8.15 -39.18
CA PHE A 166 17.45 -7.98 -37.77
C PHE A 166 16.43 -7.18 -36.93
N ARG A 167 15.28 -6.75 -37.50
CA ARG A 167 14.19 -6.06 -36.81
C ARG A 167 12.90 -6.89 -36.82
N PRO A 168 12.89 -8.06 -36.14
CA PRO A 168 11.69 -8.91 -36.04
C PRO A 168 10.54 -8.26 -35.25
N ASP A 169 10.82 -7.17 -34.58
CA ASP A 169 9.90 -6.36 -33.79
C ASP A 169 9.05 -5.39 -34.62
N LEU A 170 9.27 -5.29 -35.93
CA LEU A 170 8.55 -4.38 -36.85
C LEU A 170 7.59 -5.11 -37.81
N PRO A 171 6.62 -5.93 -37.34
CA PRO A 171 5.71 -6.66 -38.22
C PRO A 171 4.48 -5.86 -38.67
N ARG A 172 4.21 -4.69 -38.09
CA ARG A 172 2.96 -3.94 -38.31
C ARG A 172 3.20 -2.45 -38.55
N GLU A 173 2.20 -1.79 -39.15
CA GLU A 173 2.19 -0.34 -39.39
C GLU A 173 2.44 0.46 -38.08
N ILE A 174 1.86 0.01 -36.98
CA ILE A 174 2.00 0.72 -35.70
C ILE A 174 3.44 0.70 -35.17
N ASP A 175 4.17 -0.37 -35.42
CA ASP A 175 5.55 -0.55 -34.98
C ASP A 175 6.48 0.43 -35.76
N LEU A 176 6.18 0.67 -37.04
CA LEU A 176 6.85 1.70 -37.84
C LEU A 176 6.52 3.13 -37.35
N ILE A 177 5.26 3.36 -36.95
CA ILE A 177 4.84 4.65 -36.38
C ILE A 177 5.58 4.92 -35.07
N GLU A 178 5.74 3.91 -34.23
CA GLU A 178 6.51 3.99 -32.97
C GLU A 178 7.96 4.44 -33.25
N GLU A 179 8.64 3.81 -34.21
CA GLU A 179 10.01 4.18 -34.58
C GLU A 179 10.11 5.62 -35.09
N VAL A 180 9.18 6.04 -35.94
CA VAL A 180 9.11 7.43 -36.41
C VAL A 180 8.94 8.39 -35.22
N LEU A 181 7.99 8.11 -34.33
CA LEU A 181 7.72 8.96 -33.17
C LEU A 181 8.91 9.00 -32.20
N ARG A 182 9.55 7.86 -31.97
CA ARG A 182 10.73 7.75 -31.10
C ARG A 182 11.87 8.63 -31.61
N LEU A 183 12.14 8.61 -32.91
CA LEU A 183 13.19 9.43 -33.52
C LEU A 183 12.80 10.91 -33.67
N TRP A 184 11.52 11.19 -33.90
CA TRP A 184 11.02 12.56 -33.95
C TRP A 184 11.05 13.23 -32.58
N GLY A 185 10.84 12.46 -31.51
CA GLY A 185 10.94 12.87 -30.12
C GLY A 185 9.57 13.04 -29.45
N MET A 186 9.27 12.14 -28.51
CA MET A 186 8.01 12.14 -27.74
C MET A 186 7.77 13.44 -26.96
N GLY A 187 8.83 14.13 -26.55
CA GLY A 187 8.74 15.43 -25.86
C GLY A 187 8.13 16.57 -26.69
N ARG A 188 8.01 16.39 -28.03
CA ARG A 188 7.34 17.34 -28.93
C ARG A 188 5.83 17.14 -29.01
N VAL A 189 5.32 16.02 -28.51
CA VAL A 189 3.88 15.74 -28.50
C VAL A 189 3.23 16.58 -27.41
N THR A 190 2.25 17.39 -27.80
CA THR A 190 1.49 18.19 -26.85
C THR A 190 0.57 17.31 -26.03
N ALA A 191 0.70 17.35 -24.71
CA ALA A 191 -0.23 16.66 -23.83
C ALA A 191 -1.63 17.26 -23.93
N THR A 192 -2.62 16.42 -24.24
CA THR A 192 -4.02 16.83 -24.35
C THR A 192 -4.89 16.00 -23.40
N ILE A 193 -5.97 16.64 -22.93
CA ILE A 193 -6.98 15.92 -22.13
C ILE A 193 -8.00 15.31 -23.09
N PRO A 194 -8.30 13.99 -23.01
CA PRO A 194 -9.32 13.38 -23.83
C PRO A 194 -10.66 14.10 -23.68
N ALA A 195 -11.22 14.57 -24.78
CA ALA A 195 -12.55 15.20 -24.81
C ALA A 195 -13.63 14.13 -24.77
N ALA A 196 -14.21 13.89 -23.60
CA ALA A 196 -15.36 13.00 -23.45
C ALA A 196 -16.63 13.85 -23.27
N LYS A 197 -17.58 13.72 -24.21
CA LYS A 197 -18.83 14.49 -24.20
C LYS A 197 -19.70 14.26 -22.94
N ASN A 198 -19.52 13.16 -22.23
CA ASN A 198 -20.38 12.72 -21.13
C ASN A 198 -19.64 12.38 -19.83
N HIS A 199 -18.37 12.80 -19.66
CA HIS A 199 -17.62 12.54 -18.44
C HIS A 199 -17.54 13.83 -17.59
N ILE A 200 -18.42 13.90 -16.60
CA ILE A 200 -18.21 14.82 -15.48
C ILE A 200 -17.36 14.05 -14.46
N GLY A 201 -16.05 14.32 -14.45
CA GLY A 201 -15.15 13.77 -13.47
C GLY A 201 -15.57 14.21 -12.06
N GLY A 202 -15.58 13.27 -11.12
CA GLY A 202 -15.90 13.58 -9.72
C GLY A 202 -15.52 12.41 -8.81
N LEU A 203 -15.21 12.74 -7.58
CA LEU A 203 -14.95 11.72 -6.56
C LEU A 203 -16.27 11.11 -6.08
N THR A 204 -16.28 9.80 -5.89
CA THR A 204 -17.37 9.12 -5.19
C THR A 204 -17.45 9.61 -3.73
N ARG A 205 -18.59 9.35 -3.07
CA ARG A 205 -18.74 9.68 -1.64
C ARG A 205 -17.65 9.02 -0.80
N GLU A 206 -17.35 7.77 -1.07
CA GLU A 206 -16.30 7.01 -0.40
C GLU A 206 -14.93 7.67 -0.58
N GLN A 207 -14.54 8.00 -1.80
CA GLN A 207 -13.26 8.67 -2.08
C GLN A 207 -13.15 10.04 -1.39
N LYS A 208 -14.24 10.83 -1.37
CA LYS A 208 -14.28 12.13 -0.67
C LYS A 208 -14.09 11.95 0.84
N LEU A 209 -14.78 10.99 1.45
CA LEU A 209 -14.68 10.76 2.89
C LEU A 209 -13.32 10.14 3.28
N THR A 210 -12.78 9.25 2.48
CA THR A 210 -11.42 8.70 2.69
C THR A 210 -10.37 9.82 2.67
N ARG A 211 -10.43 10.74 1.70
CA ARG A 211 -9.54 11.91 1.65
C ARG A 211 -9.74 12.83 2.85
N LYS A 212 -11.00 13.07 3.25
CA LYS A 212 -11.32 13.86 4.44
C LYS A 212 -10.75 13.25 5.72
N VAL A 213 -10.80 11.93 5.88
CA VAL A 213 -10.14 11.23 7.01
C VAL A 213 -8.64 11.54 7.05
N GLY A 214 -7.94 11.43 5.92
CA GLY A 214 -6.52 11.80 5.84
C GLY A 214 -6.27 13.28 6.15
N GLU A 215 -7.09 14.19 5.64
CA GLU A 215 -6.99 15.63 5.94
C GLU A 215 -7.13 15.92 7.43
N ILE A 216 -8.12 15.30 8.10
CA ILE A 216 -8.34 15.47 9.54
C ILE A 216 -7.14 14.94 10.34
N LEU A 217 -6.65 13.74 10.02
CA LEU A 217 -5.53 13.15 10.74
C LEU A 217 -4.23 13.96 10.55
N ARG A 218 -3.97 14.48 9.36
CA ARG A 218 -2.85 15.41 9.13
C ARG A 218 -3.04 16.72 9.90
N ALA A 219 -4.25 17.27 9.95
CA ALA A 219 -4.55 18.45 10.76
C ALA A 219 -4.38 18.19 12.27
N CYS A 220 -4.61 16.95 12.71
CA CYS A 220 -4.26 16.50 14.06
C CYS A 220 -2.75 16.23 14.26
N GLY A 221 -1.88 16.48 13.30
CA GLY A 221 -0.43 16.38 13.43
C GLY A 221 0.15 14.99 13.15
N LEU A 222 -0.58 14.08 12.49
CA LEU A 222 -0.05 12.80 12.04
C LEU A 222 0.46 12.90 10.60
N ASN A 223 1.50 12.13 10.28
CA ASN A 223 2.02 11.97 8.93
C ASN A 223 1.43 10.71 8.29
N GLU A 224 1.09 10.81 7.02
CA GLU A 224 0.63 9.66 6.26
C GLU A 224 1.78 8.70 5.96
N THR A 225 1.55 7.42 6.14
CA THR A 225 2.47 6.36 5.75
C THR A 225 1.73 5.29 4.97
N THR A 226 2.48 4.52 4.20
CA THR A 226 1.97 3.35 3.48
C THR A 226 2.91 2.20 3.78
N THR A 227 2.42 1.20 4.48
CA THR A 227 3.15 -0.03 4.75
C THR A 227 2.78 -1.11 3.74
N PHE A 228 3.57 -2.18 3.66
CA PHE A 228 3.27 -3.29 2.77
C PHE A 228 1.93 -3.96 3.11
N GLY A 229 1.21 -4.37 2.07
CA GLY A 229 0.00 -5.20 2.21
C GLY A 229 0.29 -6.63 2.67
N PHE A 230 1.57 -6.99 2.77
CA PHE A 230 2.08 -8.30 3.19
C PHE A 230 2.47 -8.28 4.65
N ALA A 231 2.42 -9.46 5.28
CA ALA A 231 2.75 -9.68 6.68
C ALA A 231 3.53 -11.00 6.84
N ALA A 232 4.28 -11.11 7.92
CA ALA A 232 4.87 -12.37 8.31
C ALA A 232 3.83 -13.28 9.00
N PRO A 233 3.96 -14.60 8.88
CA PRO A 233 3.19 -15.52 9.70
C PRO A 233 3.39 -15.22 11.19
N GLY A 234 2.29 -15.15 11.93
CA GLY A 234 2.36 -14.89 13.37
C GLY A 234 2.55 -13.43 13.79
N ASP A 235 2.52 -12.45 12.89
CA ASP A 235 2.67 -11.02 13.22
C ASP A 235 1.64 -10.52 14.24
N LEU A 236 0.40 -11.00 14.17
CA LEU A 236 -0.63 -10.64 15.13
C LEU A 236 -0.38 -11.28 16.50
N GLU A 237 -0.05 -12.56 16.52
CA GLU A 237 0.26 -13.32 17.72
C GLU A 237 1.48 -12.76 18.43
N LYS A 238 2.50 -12.32 17.68
CA LYS A 238 3.72 -11.69 18.19
C LYS A 238 3.43 -10.48 19.09
N ILE A 239 2.43 -9.70 18.76
CA ILE A 239 2.00 -8.54 19.56
C ILE A 239 0.87 -8.88 20.53
N GLY A 240 0.43 -10.14 20.63
CA GLY A 240 -0.68 -10.55 21.49
C GLY A 240 -2.07 -10.15 20.97
N MET A 241 -2.20 -9.87 19.65
CA MET A 241 -3.48 -9.55 19.03
C MET A 241 -4.20 -10.84 18.61
N SER A 242 -5.44 -11.02 19.07
CA SER A 242 -6.26 -12.17 18.69
C SER A 242 -6.57 -12.19 17.19
N THR A 243 -6.51 -13.39 16.61
CA THR A 243 -6.93 -13.66 15.24
C THR A 243 -8.41 -14.00 15.12
N GLU A 244 -9.12 -14.15 16.24
CA GLU A 244 -10.55 -14.44 16.27
C GLU A 244 -11.36 -13.36 15.55
N GLY A 245 -12.26 -13.78 14.68
CA GLY A 245 -13.08 -12.87 13.86
C GLY A 245 -12.36 -12.19 12.70
N ARG A 246 -11.03 -12.44 12.51
CA ARG A 246 -10.24 -11.85 11.42
C ARG A 246 -10.10 -12.75 10.18
N GLY A 247 -10.80 -13.87 10.13
CA GLY A 247 -10.68 -14.86 9.05
C GLY A 247 -9.37 -15.63 9.07
N CYS A 248 -9.22 -16.60 8.18
CA CYS A 248 -7.96 -17.32 8.00
C CYS A 248 -6.92 -16.46 7.27
N PRO A 249 -5.61 -16.76 7.41
CA PRO A 249 -4.57 -16.10 6.64
C PRO A 249 -4.78 -16.29 5.13
N VAL A 250 -4.46 -15.27 4.35
CA VAL A 250 -4.36 -15.36 2.89
C VAL A 250 -2.90 -15.51 2.55
N VAL A 251 -2.49 -16.74 2.23
CA VAL A 251 -1.09 -17.09 1.95
C VAL A 251 -0.78 -16.84 0.48
N LEU A 252 0.38 -16.22 0.19
CA LEU A 252 0.87 -16.00 -1.17
C LEU A 252 1.48 -17.30 -1.72
N MET A 253 1.22 -17.59 -2.99
CA MET A 253 1.75 -18.77 -3.66
C MET A 253 3.25 -18.65 -3.95
N ASN A 254 3.75 -17.44 -4.19
CA ASN A 254 5.13 -17.14 -4.56
C ASN A 254 5.65 -15.89 -3.82
N PRO A 255 5.82 -15.94 -2.49
CA PRO A 255 6.33 -14.82 -1.72
C PRO A 255 7.78 -14.49 -2.13
N LEU A 256 8.11 -13.18 -2.10
CA LEU A 256 9.47 -12.73 -2.41
C LEU A 256 10.46 -13.00 -1.27
N VAL A 257 9.99 -12.87 -0.03
CA VAL A 257 10.77 -13.08 1.21
C VAL A 257 9.90 -13.78 2.25
N ALA A 258 10.54 -14.49 3.18
CA ALA A 258 9.86 -15.28 4.21
C ALA A 258 8.96 -14.43 5.15
N GLU A 259 9.34 -13.18 5.36
CA GLU A 259 8.62 -12.23 6.21
C GLU A 259 7.38 -11.60 5.54
N GLN A 260 7.10 -11.94 4.28
CA GLN A 260 6.00 -11.36 3.49
C GLN A 260 5.19 -12.45 2.78
N THR A 261 4.82 -13.49 3.52
CA THR A 261 4.13 -14.67 2.97
C THR A 261 2.62 -14.63 3.10
N GLU A 262 2.06 -13.73 3.91
CA GLU A 262 0.63 -13.58 4.12
C GLU A 262 0.16 -12.16 3.76
N MET A 263 -1.14 -12.01 3.50
CA MET A 263 -1.77 -10.69 3.41
C MET A 263 -2.14 -10.20 4.80
N ARG A 264 -1.93 -8.90 5.07
CA ARG A 264 -2.19 -8.28 6.39
C ARG A 264 -3.67 -8.32 6.79
N ARG A 265 -3.94 -8.60 8.06
CA ARG A 265 -5.27 -8.62 8.70
C ARG A 265 -5.47 -7.49 9.72
N SER A 266 -4.48 -6.63 9.91
CA SER A 266 -4.47 -5.39 10.69
C SER A 266 -3.40 -4.45 10.13
N LEU A 267 -3.57 -3.14 10.30
CA LEU A 267 -2.54 -2.15 9.96
C LEU A 267 -1.50 -2.00 11.08
N LEU A 268 -1.85 -2.41 12.31
CA LEU A 268 -1.03 -2.17 13.50
C LEU A 268 0.38 -2.76 13.42
N PRO A 269 0.61 -4.02 13.02
CA PRO A 269 1.98 -4.58 12.97
C PRO A 269 2.92 -3.76 12.09
N GLY A 270 2.49 -3.39 10.88
CA GLY A 270 3.29 -2.57 9.96
C GLY A 270 3.59 -1.17 10.50
N LEU A 271 2.62 -0.56 11.18
CA LEU A 271 2.81 0.73 11.83
C LEU A 271 3.79 0.63 13.02
N LEU A 272 3.72 -0.45 13.83
CA LEU A 272 4.67 -0.69 14.92
C LEU A 272 6.08 -0.95 14.38
N GLN A 273 6.23 -1.69 13.28
CA GLN A 273 7.53 -1.86 12.59
C GLN A 273 8.10 -0.51 12.15
N SER A 274 7.25 0.38 11.64
CA SER A 274 7.66 1.74 11.27
C SER A 274 8.10 2.57 12.47
N VAL A 275 7.43 2.44 13.63
CA VAL A 275 7.86 3.09 14.87
C VAL A 275 9.23 2.56 15.32
N ALA A 276 9.39 1.23 15.38
CA ALA A 276 10.64 0.59 15.79
C ALA A 276 11.82 1.01 14.88
N TYR A 277 11.58 1.04 13.57
CA TYR A 277 12.58 1.48 12.60
C TYR A 277 13.03 2.92 12.84
N ASN A 278 12.08 3.85 12.98
CA ASN A 278 12.38 5.26 13.20
C ASN A 278 13.09 5.50 14.55
N GLU A 279 12.65 4.83 15.61
CA GLU A 279 13.28 4.91 16.93
C GLU A 279 14.74 4.43 16.88
N ALA A 280 15.00 3.27 16.25
CA ALA A 280 16.35 2.73 16.07
C ALA A 280 17.26 3.65 15.24
N HIS A 281 16.69 4.51 14.38
CA HIS A 281 17.42 5.49 13.56
C HIS A 281 17.43 6.90 14.16
N GLY A 282 17.15 7.03 15.46
CA GLY A 282 17.28 8.29 16.20
C GLY A 282 16.11 9.26 16.02
N THR A 283 14.96 8.80 15.52
CA THR A 283 13.71 9.58 15.41
C THR A 283 12.65 9.02 16.34
N PRO A 284 12.67 9.32 17.66
CA PRO A 284 11.75 8.73 18.64
C PRO A 284 10.34 9.33 18.61
N ASN A 285 10.17 10.52 18.04
CA ASN A 285 8.88 11.20 17.96
C ASN A 285 8.17 10.81 16.67
N VAL A 286 7.39 9.74 16.70
CA VAL A 286 6.75 9.16 15.52
C VAL A 286 5.23 9.27 15.63
N HIS A 287 4.63 10.04 14.73
CA HIS A 287 3.17 10.23 14.66
C HIS A 287 2.71 9.87 13.24
N LEU A 288 2.24 8.66 13.05
CA LEU A 288 1.88 8.12 11.74
C LEU A 288 0.42 7.69 11.70
N TYR A 289 -0.18 7.78 10.52
CA TYR A 289 -1.43 7.12 10.21
C TYR A 289 -1.37 6.43 8.85
N GLU A 290 -2.18 5.42 8.67
CA GLU A 290 -2.38 4.73 7.39
C GLU A 290 -3.85 4.49 7.14
N VAL A 291 -4.25 4.64 5.88
CA VAL A 291 -5.54 4.16 5.36
C VAL A 291 -5.25 3.03 4.39
N GLY A 292 -5.70 1.82 4.72
CA GLY A 292 -5.33 0.65 3.95
C GLY A 292 -6.39 -0.46 3.93
N SER A 293 -6.22 -1.39 2.99
CA SER A 293 -7.03 -2.61 2.91
C SER A 293 -6.48 -3.69 3.82
N LEU A 294 -7.39 -4.46 4.40
CA LEU A 294 -7.16 -5.67 5.19
C LEU A 294 -7.78 -6.86 4.46
N PHE A 295 -7.15 -8.02 4.59
CA PHE A 295 -7.53 -9.22 3.84
C PHE A 295 -7.89 -10.36 4.80
N HIS A 296 -9.13 -10.77 4.75
CA HIS A 296 -9.68 -11.82 5.63
C HIS A 296 -10.01 -13.04 4.78
N GLY A 297 -9.23 -14.09 4.89
CA GLY A 297 -9.49 -15.35 4.21
C GLY A 297 -10.82 -15.96 4.66
N ARG A 298 -11.47 -16.67 3.76
CA ARG A 298 -12.75 -17.34 4.00
C ARG A 298 -12.65 -18.79 3.56
N GLU A 299 -13.11 -19.70 4.39
CA GLU A 299 -13.22 -21.10 4.02
C GLU A 299 -14.14 -21.24 2.80
N ASN A 300 -13.72 -22.06 1.83
CA ASN A 300 -14.47 -22.36 0.60
C ASN A 300 -14.76 -21.16 -0.34
N ALA A 301 -14.02 -20.07 -0.23
CA ALA A 301 -14.12 -18.95 -1.16
C ALA A 301 -12.80 -18.75 -1.93
N SER A 302 -12.89 -18.48 -3.23
CA SER A 302 -11.71 -18.24 -4.08
C SER A 302 -11.04 -16.90 -3.81
N LEU A 303 -11.76 -15.92 -3.24
CA LEU A 303 -11.26 -14.59 -2.92
C LEU A 303 -11.48 -14.26 -1.44
N PRO A 304 -10.53 -13.55 -0.80
CA PRO A 304 -10.71 -13.08 0.56
C PRO A 304 -11.81 -12.02 0.65
N LYS A 305 -12.26 -11.75 1.88
CA LYS A 305 -13.02 -10.54 2.16
C LYS A 305 -12.05 -9.40 2.38
N GLU A 306 -12.13 -8.38 1.56
CA GLU A 306 -11.40 -7.13 1.76
C GLU A 306 -12.23 -6.14 2.58
N THR A 307 -11.60 -5.46 3.52
CA THR A 307 -12.18 -4.36 4.30
C THR A 307 -11.20 -3.21 4.36
N LYS A 308 -11.69 -1.99 4.50
CA LYS A 308 -10.84 -0.82 4.65
C LYS A 308 -10.75 -0.42 6.11
N SER A 309 -9.53 -0.08 6.54
CA SER A 309 -9.25 0.39 7.88
C SER A 309 -8.46 1.69 7.85
N VAL A 310 -8.59 2.48 8.91
CA VAL A 310 -7.71 3.58 9.23
C VAL A 310 -7.10 3.32 10.59
N ALA A 311 -5.78 3.41 10.67
CA ALA A 311 -5.04 3.23 11.92
C ALA A 311 -4.04 4.35 12.11
N GLY A 312 -3.66 4.60 13.36
CA GLY A 312 -2.60 5.55 13.69
C GLY A 312 -1.81 5.11 14.91
N VAL A 313 -0.56 5.52 14.94
CA VAL A 313 0.38 5.31 16.05
C VAL A 313 1.05 6.62 16.42
N LEU A 314 1.24 6.82 17.72
CA LEU A 314 1.90 7.97 18.29
C LEU A 314 2.92 7.48 19.32
N SER A 315 4.20 7.83 19.13
CA SER A 315 5.30 7.50 20.04
C SER A 315 6.09 8.74 20.38
N GLY A 316 6.75 8.74 21.55
CA GLY A 316 7.61 9.80 22.01
C GLY A 316 6.86 11.01 22.56
N GLN A 317 7.14 12.18 22.03
CA GLN A 317 6.61 13.47 22.47
C GLN A 317 5.71 14.09 21.42
N TRP A 318 4.67 14.78 21.87
CA TRP A 318 3.79 15.54 20.97
C TRP A 318 4.48 16.75 20.32
N SER A 319 5.34 17.43 21.09
CA SER A 319 6.09 18.59 20.63
C SER A 319 7.48 18.60 21.26
N GLU A 320 8.45 19.13 20.55
CA GLU A 320 9.77 19.37 21.12
C GLU A 320 9.70 20.35 22.29
N GLN A 321 10.60 20.16 23.25
CA GLN A 321 10.70 21.05 24.38
C GLN A 321 11.19 22.43 23.91
N SER A 322 10.45 23.48 24.27
CA SER A 322 10.85 24.85 23.99
C SER A 322 10.78 25.71 25.28
N TRP A 323 11.34 26.92 25.22
CA TRP A 323 11.36 27.84 26.35
C TRP A 323 9.96 28.23 26.88
N ASN A 324 8.94 28.19 26.04
CA ASN A 324 7.56 28.58 26.36
C ASN A 324 6.57 27.41 26.38
N MET A 325 7.00 26.17 26.05
CA MET A 325 6.16 24.97 26.09
C MET A 325 6.77 23.90 26.98
N LYS A 326 5.97 23.43 27.93
CA LYS A 326 6.33 22.29 28.75
C LYS A 326 6.20 21.00 27.96
N TYR A 327 7.17 20.13 28.14
CA TYR A 327 7.13 18.75 27.67
C TYR A 327 5.84 18.03 28.04
N ARG A 328 5.20 17.40 27.06
CA ARG A 328 4.04 16.54 27.28
C ARG A 328 4.30 15.15 26.69
N LYS A 329 4.41 14.17 27.57
CA LYS A 329 4.47 12.76 27.15
C LYS A 329 3.15 12.34 26.52
N LEU A 330 3.24 11.65 25.40
CA LEU A 330 2.09 11.01 24.77
C LEU A 330 1.53 9.93 25.70
N ARG A 331 0.22 9.93 25.86
CA ARG A 331 -0.54 8.99 26.66
C ARG A 331 -1.90 8.75 26.00
N PHE A 332 -2.63 7.77 26.50
CA PHE A 332 -3.96 7.36 26.03
C PHE A 332 -4.86 8.53 25.59
N PHE A 333 -4.95 9.61 26.36
CA PHE A 333 -5.84 10.73 26.04
C PHE A 333 -5.47 11.50 24.78
N PHE A 334 -4.22 11.46 24.31
CA PHE A 334 -3.84 12.03 23.03
C PHE A 334 -4.47 11.25 21.87
N GLY A 335 -4.31 9.93 21.86
CA GLY A 335 -4.94 9.10 20.83
C GLY A 335 -6.47 9.15 20.89
N LYS A 336 -7.04 9.16 22.11
CA LYS A 336 -8.47 9.33 22.29
C LYS A 336 -8.97 10.65 21.71
N GLY A 337 -8.27 11.78 21.98
CA GLY A 337 -8.62 13.09 21.45
C GLY A 337 -8.57 13.17 19.93
N ILE A 338 -7.58 12.53 19.29
CA ILE A 338 -7.50 12.43 17.82
C ILE A 338 -8.70 11.65 17.26
N VAL A 339 -9.05 10.53 17.89
CA VAL A 339 -10.22 9.74 17.48
C VAL A 339 -11.52 10.54 17.71
N GLU A 340 -11.65 11.25 18.80
CA GLU A 340 -12.81 12.14 19.07
C GLU A 340 -12.93 13.22 18.00
N GLU A 341 -11.83 13.90 17.65
CA GLU A 341 -11.81 14.91 16.60
C GLU A 341 -12.16 14.32 15.22
N LEU A 342 -11.58 13.17 14.88
CA LEU A 342 -11.93 12.46 13.64
C LEU A 342 -13.41 12.17 13.53
N LEU A 343 -14.01 11.62 14.59
CA LEU A 343 -15.44 11.27 14.63
C LEU A 343 -16.33 12.51 14.61
N ALA A 344 -15.93 13.58 15.29
CA ALA A 344 -16.63 14.87 15.30
C ALA A 344 -16.63 15.51 13.90
N GLN A 345 -15.48 15.58 13.24
CA GLN A 345 -15.35 16.14 11.88
C GLN A 345 -16.08 15.31 10.80
N LEU A 346 -16.20 14.00 11.01
CA LEU A 346 -17.04 13.11 10.21
C LEU A 346 -18.52 13.15 10.60
N ARG A 347 -18.85 13.88 11.69
CA ARG A 347 -20.21 14.04 12.22
C ARG A 347 -20.88 12.70 12.55
N ILE A 348 -20.09 11.81 13.13
CA ILE A 348 -20.60 10.52 13.64
C ILE A 348 -21.24 10.77 15.00
N GLU A 349 -22.51 10.44 15.09
CA GLU A 349 -23.30 10.66 16.31
C GLU A 349 -23.23 9.48 17.28
N LYS A 350 -23.66 9.73 18.52
CA LYS A 350 -23.78 8.73 19.60
C LYS A 350 -22.47 7.97 19.83
N VAL A 351 -21.35 8.71 19.75
CA VAL A 351 -20.02 8.17 20.01
C VAL A 351 -19.90 7.84 21.50
N ARG A 352 -19.31 6.68 21.79
CA ARG A 352 -19.03 6.20 23.13
C ARG A 352 -17.68 5.49 23.17
N PHE A 353 -17.03 5.57 24.34
CA PHE A 353 -15.78 4.87 24.64
C PHE A 353 -16.01 3.90 25.78
N ARG A 354 -15.93 2.61 25.50
CA ARG A 354 -16.09 1.55 26.48
C ARG A 354 -14.72 0.96 26.83
N PRO A 355 -14.35 0.81 28.12
CA PRO A 355 -13.13 0.10 28.47
C PRO A 355 -13.07 -1.26 27.77
N VAL A 356 -11.90 -1.62 27.25
CA VAL A 356 -11.70 -2.93 26.64
C VAL A 356 -11.69 -4.01 27.71
N GLU A 357 -12.31 -5.15 27.42
CA GLU A 357 -12.38 -6.31 28.28
C GLU A 357 -12.09 -7.58 27.45
N GLY A 358 -11.47 -8.58 28.09
CA GLY A 358 -11.21 -9.89 27.51
C GLY A 358 -9.88 -10.03 26.76
N GLU A 359 -9.57 -11.27 26.41
CA GLU A 359 -8.30 -11.68 25.81
C GLU A 359 -8.05 -11.12 24.38
N GLY A 360 -9.13 -10.73 23.67
CA GLY A 360 -9.02 -10.16 22.33
C GLY A 360 -8.21 -8.85 22.24
N TYR A 361 -8.00 -8.19 23.38
CA TYR A 361 -7.27 -6.92 23.51
C TYR A 361 -5.98 -7.04 24.34
N ALA A 362 -5.39 -8.23 24.48
CA ALA A 362 -4.19 -8.46 25.26
C ALA A 362 -2.98 -7.60 24.80
N PHE A 363 -2.98 -7.16 23.54
CA PHE A 363 -1.98 -6.24 22.99
C PHE A 363 -2.11 -4.79 23.49
N LEU A 364 -3.16 -4.46 24.25
CA LEU A 364 -3.40 -3.13 24.82
C LEU A 364 -3.18 -3.12 26.34
N GLN A 365 -2.69 -1.99 26.84
CA GLN A 365 -2.47 -1.78 28.27
C GLN A 365 -3.81 -1.71 29.02
N PRO A 366 -4.07 -2.60 30.00
CA PRO A 366 -5.27 -2.56 30.82
C PRO A 366 -5.46 -1.20 31.52
N GLY A 367 -6.70 -0.70 31.48
CA GLY A 367 -7.06 0.60 32.07
C GLY A 367 -6.63 1.82 31.23
N ARG A 368 -6.00 1.61 30.08
CA ARG A 368 -5.56 2.66 29.14
C ARG A 368 -5.96 2.34 27.70
N ALA A 369 -7.09 1.71 27.53
CA ALA A 369 -7.63 1.35 26.24
C ALA A 369 -9.16 1.35 26.26
N ALA A 370 -9.75 1.62 25.11
CA ALA A 370 -11.19 1.64 24.93
C ALA A 370 -11.60 1.15 23.54
N GLU A 371 -12.73 0.49 23.48
CA GLU A 371 -13.49 0.34 22.25
C GLU A 371 -14.18 1.64 21.89
N VAL A 372 -14.24 1.93 20.61
CA VAL A 372 -14.91 3.10 20.03
C VAL A 372 -16.23 2.64 19.42
N LEU A 373 -17.35 3.19 19.87
CA LEU A 373 -18.68 2.79 19.42
C LEU A 373 -19.49 3.98 18.88
N SER A 374 -20.40 3.71 17.98
CA SER A 374 -21.44 4.63 17.53
C SER A 374 -22.78 3.92 17.54
N GLY A 375 -23.73 4.39 18.36
CA GLY A 375 -25.08 3.81 18.45
C GLY A 375 -25.11 2.31 18.79
N GLY A 376 -24.07 1.78 19.46
CA GLY A 376 -23.94 0.35 19.80
C GLY A 376 -23.10 -0.47 18.81
N THR A 377 -22.74 0.09 17.64
CA THR A 377 -21.84 -0.55 16.68
C THR A 377 -20.40 -0.25 17.04
N VAL A 378 -19.56 -1.27 17.19
CA VAL A 378 -18.10 -1.11 17.39
C VAL A 378 -17.49 -0.64 16.08
N LEU A 379 -16.84 0.54 16.14
CA LEU A 379 -16.09 1.14 15.04
C LEU A 379 -14.63 0.70 15.04
N GLY A 380 -14.08 0.37 16.21
CA GLY A 380 -12.69 -0.03 16.40
C GLY A 380 -12.26 0.19 17.84
N TRP A 381 -10.99 0.50 18.03
CA TRP A 381 -10.37 0.67 19.34
C TRP A 381 -9.32 1.78 19.35
N VAL A 382 -8.99 2.27 20.55
CA VAL A 382 -7.88 3.19 20.83
C VAL A 382 -7.25 2.81 22.17
N GLY A 383 -5.90 2.79 22.26
CA GLY A 383 -5.23 2.43 23.51
C GLY A 383 -3.72 2.62 23.50
N GLU A 384 -3.11 2.53 24.69
CA GLU A 384 -1.66 2.35 24.81
C GLU A 384 -1.31 0.89 24.50
N ILE A 385 -0.27 0.65 23.72
CA ILE A 385 0.21 -0.69 23.42
C ILE A 385 0.84 -1.31 24.68
N HIS A 386 0.51 -2.58 24.93
CA HIS A 386 1.03 -3.32 26.08
C HIS A 386 2.56 -3.37 26.09
N PRO A 387 3.24 -3.25 27.24
CA PRO A 387 4.71 -3.31 27.31
C PRO A 387 5.30 -4.54 26.63
N GLU A 388 4.75 -5.74 26.82
CA GLU A 388 5.20 -6.97 26.19
C GLU A 388 5.10 -6.91 24.65
N ALA A 389 4.01 -6.34 24.12
CA ALA A 389 3.83 -6.16 22.69
C ALA A 389 4.86 -5.17 22.10
N ARG A 390 5.19 -4.10 22.84
CA ARG A 390 6.24 -3.16 22.43
C ARG A 390 7.63 -3.79 22.46
N GLU A 391 7.94 -4.53 23.53
CA GLU A 391 9.21 -5.27 23.68
C GLU A 391 9.38 -6.30 22.54
N ALA A 392 8.32 -7.05 22.19
CA ALA A 392 8.33 -7.98 21.07
C ALA A 392 8.61 -7.29 19.72
N MET A 393 8.30 -6.00 19.59
CA MET A 393 8.58 -5.20 18.39
C MET A 393 9.88 -4.38 18.49
N GLY A 394 10.60 -4.43 19.62
CA GLY A 394 11.82 -3.65 19.84
C GLY A 394 11.58 -2.15 20.04
N ILE A 395 10.47 -1.77 20.66
CA ILE A 395 10.07 -0.38 20.90
C ILE A 395 10.20 -0.05 22.40
N ASP A 396 11.02 0.93 22.73
CA ASP A 396 11.26 1.35 24.11
C ASP A 396 10.21 2.37 24.59
N GLU A 397 9.84 3.32 23.76
CA GLU A 397 8.89 4.36 24.10
C GLU A 397 7.43 3.86 24.19
N VAL A 398 6.61 4.60 24.92
CA VAL A 398 5.17 4.32 24.98
C VAL A 398 4.52 4.65 23.63
N VAL A 399 3.81 3.69 23.09
CA VAL A 399 3.02 3.87 21.86
C VAL A 399 1.55 3.94 22.21
N VAL A 400 0.87 4.96 21.70
CA VAL A 400 -0.60 5.05 21.66
C VAL A 400 -1.04 4.73 20.24
N ALA A 401 -2.01 3.85 20.09
CA ALA A 401 -2.49 3.45 18.77
C ALA A 401 -4.02 3.42 18.72
N PHE A 402 -4.55 3.51 17.51
CA PHE A 402 -5.96 3.25 17.21
C PHE A 402 -6.08 2.54 15.87
N GLU A 403 -7.12 1.74 15.71
CA GLU A 403 -7.53 1.18 14.41
C GLU A 403 -9.04 1.17 14.33
N LEU A 404 -9.59 1.79 13.27
CA LEU A 404 -11.02 1.96 13.05
C LEU A 404 -11.43 1.41 11.68
N ASP A 405 -12.57 0.76 11.63
CA ASP A 405 -13.20 0.26 10.40
C ASP A 405 -13.68 1.44 9.56
N LEU A 406 -12.96 1.72 8.48
CA LEU A 406 -13.23 2.86 7.60
C LEU A 406 -14.59 2.72 6.89
N ASP A 407 -15.00 1.51 6.53
CA ASP A 407 -16.28 1.29 5.87
C ASP A 407 -17.44 1.67 6.80
N LYS A 408 -17.32 1.36 8.11
CA LYS A 408 -18.29 1.79 9.12
C LYS A 408 -18.26 3.30 9.35
N LEU A 409 -17.07 3.92 9.36
CA LEU A 409 -16.94 5.38 9.44
C LEU A 409 -17.63 6.07 8.27
N ILE A 410 -17.37 5.64 7.04
CA ILE A 410 -17.99 6.18 5.81
C ILE A 410 -19.51 6.02 5.83
N LYS A 411 -20.00 4.87 6.32
CA LYS A 411 -21.43 4.60 6.45
C LYS A 411 -22.08 5.50 7.49
N GLY A 412 -21.40 5.75 8.62
CA GLY A 412 -21.89 6.57 9.72
C GLY A 412 -21.75 8.08 9.50
N ALA A 413 -20.83 8.50 8.60
CA ALA A 413 -20.54 9.91 8.36
C ALA A 413 -21.73 10.66 7.73
N ARG A 414 -21.92 11.92 8.15
CA ARG A 414 -22.96 12.81 7.60
C ARG A 414 -22.35 13.90 6.73
N ASN A 415 -23.02 14.22 5.62
CA ASN A 415 -22.54 15.21 4.66
C ASN A 415 -23.05 16.63 4.93
N GLN A 416 -24.11 16.79 5.71
CA GLN A 416 -24.75 18.10 5.90
C GLN A 416 -24.74 18.48 7.38
N GLU A 417 -24.47 19.74 7.64
CA GLU A 417 -24.77 20.40 8.88
C GLU A 417 -26.23 20.80 8.90
N ASN A 418 -26.93 20.45 9.96
CA ASN A 418 -28.19 21.11 10.22
C ASN A 418 -27.87 22.45 10.89
N TYR A 419 -28.23 23.53 10.22
CA TYR A 419 -28.14 24.85 10.83
C TYR A 419 -28.92 24.82 12.14
N ARG A 420 -28.29 25.32 13.20
CA ARG A 420 -28.91 25.54 14.49
C ARG A 420 -28.73 27.01 14.81
N GLU A 421 -29.85 27.69 15.04
CA GLU A 421 -29.80 29.09 15.47
C GLU A 421 -29.11 29.15 16.83
N PHE A 422 -28.13 30.07 16.97
CA PHE A 422 -27.47 30.24 18.26
C PHE A 422 -28.31 31.14 19.14
N SER A 423 -28.41 30.77 20.42
CA SER A 423 -29.13 31.54 21.40
C SER A 423 -28.54 32.95 21.53
N GLN A 424 -29.39 33.94 21.56
CA GLN A 424 -29.03 35.35 21.80
C GLN A 424 -28.88 35.67 23.31
N TYR A 425 -29.16 34.72 24.17
CA TYR A 425 -29.12 34.91 25.60
C TYR A 425 -27.83 34.39 26.22
N PRO A 426 -27.31 35.06 27.31
CA PRO A 426 -26.07 34.64 27.95
C PRO A 426 -26.22 33.28 28.64
N ALA A 427 -25.12 32.50 28.64
CA ALA A 427 -25.03 31.28 29.41
C ALA A 427 -24.64 31.57 30.87
N VAL A 428 -25.02 30.66 31.76
CA VAL A 428 -24.60 30.65 33.17
C VAL A 428 -23.83 29.35 33.43
N GLU A 429 -22.68 29.45 34.06
CA GLU A 429 -21.84 28.29 34.40
C GLU A 429 -21.93 28.01 35.91
N HIS A 430 -22.09 26.73 36.27
CA HIS A 430 -22.03 26.23 37.63
C HIS A 430 -21.13 24.97 37.68
N ASP A 431 -20.33 24.89 38.72
CA ASP A 431 -19.50 23.71 38.95
C ASP A 431 -20.22 22.67 39.79
N LEU A 432 -19.99 21.40 39.46
CA LEU A 432 -20.51 20.25 40.19
C LEU A 432 -19.42 19.22 40.43
N ALA A 433 -19.00 19.05 41.68
CA ALA A 433 -18.04 18.01 42.06
C ALA A 433 -18.78 16.87 42.79
N ILE A 434 -18.65 15.65 42.25
CA ILE A 434 -19.33 14.45 42.81
C ILE A 434 -18.24 13.42 43.19
N VAL A 435 -18.28 12.94 44.41
CA VAL A 435 -17.51 11.81 44.90
C VAL A 435 -18.27 10.52 44.60
N VAL A 436 -17.64 9.62 43.86
CA VAL A 436 -18.20 8.36 43.40
C VAL A 436 -17.18 7.22 43.58
N ASP A 437 -17.68 5.98 43.49
CA ASP A 437 -16.82 4.80 43.39
C ASP A 437 -15.90 4.86 42.16
N ASN A 438 -14.73 4.28 42.24
CA ASN A 438 -13.75 4.24 41.13
C ASN A 438 -14.29 3.54 39.86
N SER A 439 -15.24 2.63 40.02
CA SER A 439 -15.89 1.91 38.91
C SER A 439 -16.80 2.80 38.06
N VAL A 440 -17.32 3.90 38.60
CA VAL A 440 -18.19 4.83 37.86
C VAL A 440 -17.36 5.60 36.85
N THR A 441 -17.71 5.48 35.56
CA THR A 441 -16.99 6.16 34.49
C THR A 441 -17.39 7.62 34.34
N CYS A 442 -16.56 8.45 33.73
CA CYS A 442 -16.86 9.83 33.38
C CYS A 442 -18.10 9.87 32.44
N GLU A 443 -18.11 9.03 31.41
CA GLU A 443 -19.22 8.93 30.46
C GLU A 443 -20.56 8.61 31.14
N ASP A 444 -20.55 7.74 32.15
CA ASP A 444 -21.77 7.44 32.90
C ASP A 444 -22.29 8.65 33.66
N LEU A 445 -21.39 9.45 34.26
CA LEU A 445 -21.80 10.67 34.93
C LEU A 445 -22.26 11.74 33.96
N GLU A 446 -21.54 12.01 32.90
CA GLU A 446 -21.93 12.98 31.87
C GLU A 446 -23.32 12.66 31.28
N ARG A 447 -23.56 11.39 30.95
CA ARG A 447 -24.84 10.93 30.43
C ARG A 447 -25.98 11.15 31.43
N ARG A 448 -25.75 10.86 32.72
CA ARG A 448 -26.76 11.04 33.79
C ARG A 448 -27.02 12.52 34.05
N ILE A 449 -25.96 13.34 34.08
CA ILE A 449 -26.04 14.80 34.20
C ILE A 449 -26.85 15.38 33.04
N THR A 450 -26.49 15.05 31.81
CA THR A 450 -27.18 15.53 30.59
C THR A 450 -28.66 15.10 30.59
N SER A 451 -28.95 13.85 30.95
CA SER A 451 -30.33 13.36 31.04
C SER A 451 -31.15 14.03 32.15
N ALA A 452 -30.51 14.41 33.26
CA ALA A 452 -31.17 15.09 34.37
C ALA A 452 -31.38 16.59 34.11
N GLY A 453 -30.46 17.23 33.36
CA GLY A 453 -30.43 18.66 33.09
C GLY A 453 -31.57 19.14 32.16
N GLY A 454 -32.01 18.28 31.26
CA GLY A 454 -33.11 18.62 30.34
C GLY A 454 -32.74 19.72 29.34
N LYS A 455 -33.70 20.58 28.99
CA LYS A 455 -33.51 21.59 27.92
C LYS A 455 -32.60 22.74 28.30
N LEU A 456 -32.47 23.07 29.57
CA LEU A 456 -31.65 24.21 30.03
C LEU A 456 -30.17 23.89 30.13
N LEU A 457 -29.78 22.62 30.18
CA LEU A 457 -28.38 22.21 30.21
C LEU A 457 -27.83 22.12 28.78
N GLU A 458 -27.02 23.08 28.39
CA GLU A 458 -26.39 23.15 27.08
C GLU A 458 -25.11 22.31 26.99
N GLY A 459 -24.32 22.30 28.08
CA GLY A 459 -23.01 21.63 28.06
C GLY A 459 -22.61 21.04 29.41
N VAL A 460 -21.82 19.96 29.33
CA VAL A 460 -21.20 19.29 30.50
C VAL A 460 -19.73 19.08 30.14
N ARG A 461 -18.82 19.57 30.95
CA ARG A 461 -17.37 19.43 30.72
C ARG A 461 -16.64 19.03 32.01
N LEU A 462 -15.99 17.85 31.99
CA LEU A 462 -15.11 17.44 33.06
C LEU A 462 -13.86 18.34 33.05
N PHE A 463 -13.47 18.89 34.20
CA PHE A 463 -12.26 19.70 34.32
C PHE A 463 -11.28 19.21 35.40
N ASP A 464 -11.74 18.38 36.37
CA ASP A 464 -10.84 17.81 37.38
C ASP A 464 -11.27 16.40 37.82
N VAL A 465 -10.26 15.55 38.12
CA VAL A 465 -10.43 14.22 38.72
C VAL A 465 -9.49 14.10 39.90
N TYR A 466 -10.03 14.24 41.09
CA TYR A 466 -9.29 14.18 42.33
C TYR A 466 -9.39 12.80 42.99
N ARG A 467 -8.24 12.29 43.46
CA ARG A 467 -8.11 11.01 44.16
C ARG A 467 -7.26 11.17 45.40
N ASP A 468 -7.84 10.98 46.54
CA ASP A 468 -7.14 11.01 47.82
C ASP A 468 -7.84 10.06 48.80
N PRO A 469 -7.24 8.89 49.09
CA PRO A 469 -7.87 7.90 50.00
C PRO A 469 -8.16 8.42 51.39
N ILE A 470 -7.42 9.42 51.86
CA ILE A 470 -7.59 9.98 53.20
C ILE A 470 -8.78 10.95 53.26
N ARG A 471 -8.92 11.80 52.23
CA ARG A 471 -9.94 12.87 52.20
C ARG A 471 -11.28 12.47 51.66
N ILE A 472 -11.33 11.54 50.66
CA ILE A 472 -12.57 11.14 50.01
C ILE A 472 -12.90 9.65 50.16
N GLY A 473 -12.02 8.91 50.87
CA GLY A 473 -12.19 7.47 51.11
C GLY A 473 -11.47 6.58 50.11
N ALA A 474 -11.02 5.41 50.57
CA ALA A 474 -10.39 4.42 49.70
C ALA A 474 -11.39 3.89 48.67
N GLY A 475 -10.93 3.68 47.42
CA GLY A 475 -11.76 3.19 46.31
C GLY A 475 -12.70 4.24 45.69
N LYS A 476 -12.60 5.50 46.09
CA LYS A 476 -13.41 6.61 45.56
C LYS A 476 -12.58 7.61 44.77
N LYS A 477 -13.27 8.36 43.89
CA LYS A 477 -12.74 9.53 43.16
C LYS A 477 -13.77 10.65 43.17
N SER A 478 -13.32 11.90 43.16
CA SER A 478 -14.15 13.08 42.94
C SER A 478 -13.99 13.53 41.49
N MET A 479 -15.07 13.67 40.75
CA MET A 479 -15.07 14.23 39.39
C MET A 479 -15.79 15.57 39.42
N ALA A 480 -15.11 16.63 38.89
CA ALA A 480 -15.65 17.97 38.87
C ALA A 480 -15.99 18.38 37.42
N PHE A 481 -17.23 18.80 37.24
CA PHE A 481 -17.82 19.17 35.95
C PHE A 481 -18.25 20.63 35.96
N ALA A 482 -17.91 21.36 34.90
CA ALA A 482 -18.53 22.64 34.58
C ALA A 482 -19.80 22.39 33.78
N LEU A 483 -20.93 22.89 34.29
CA LEU A 483 -22.24 22.76 33.71
C LEU A 483 -22.68 24.10 33.13
N THR A 484 -22.93 24.15 31.83
CA THR A 484 -23.34 25.35 31.11
C THR A 484 -24.85 25.31 30.94
N TYR A 485 -25.56 26.31 31.50
CA TYR A 485 -27.01 26.47 31.38
C TYR A 485 -27.34 27.60 30.45
N ARG A 486 -28.29 27.40 29.56
CA ARG A 486 -28.79 28.45 28.64
C ARG A 486 -30.23 28.18 28.25
N SER A 487 -30.98 29.25 28.00
CA SER A 487 -32.29 29.21 27.36
C SER A 487 -32.22 29.84 25.98
N ASP A 488 -33.03 29.33 25.05
CA ASP A 488 -33.18 29.93 23.72
C ASP A 488 -34.26 31.03 23.71
N ASP A 489 -35.07 31.13 24.79
CA ASP A 489 -36.23 31.98 24.86
C ASP A 489 -36.04 33.28 25.71
N HIS A 490 -35.15 33.22 26.72
CA HIS A 490 -34.95 34.34 27.66
C HIS A 490 -33.64 34.20 28.45
N THR A 491 -33.23 35.30 29.09
CA THR A 491 -32.09 35.29 30.01
C THR A 491 -32.49 34.52 31.31
N LEU A 492 -31.71 33.49 31.65
CA LEU A 492 -31.99 32.68 32.84
C LEU A 492 -31.83 33.49 34.14
N THR A 493 -32.77 33.32 35.06
CA THR A 493 -32.66 33.84 36.43
C THR A 493 -31.83 32.89 37.31
N SER A 494 -31.24 33.43 38.38
CA SER A 494 -30.48 32.62 39.35
C SER A 494 -31.34 31.51 39.97
N GLU A 495 -32.62 31.76 40.17
CA GLU A 495 -33.54 30.76 40.73
C GLU A 495 -33.81 29.58 39.78
N GLU A 496 -33.96 29.86 38.49
CA GLU A 496 -34.15 28.83 37.46
C GLU A 496 -32.93 27.92 37.34
N VAL A 497 -31.71 28.53 37.31
CA VAL A 497 -30.46 27.80 37.27
C VAL A 497 -30.27 26.95 38.51
N GLU A 498 -30.49 27.52 39.70
CA GLU A 498 -30.33 26.81 40.96
C GLU A 498 -31.28 25.60 41.04
N LYS A 499 -32.55 25.79 40.65
CA LYS A 499 -33.53 24.72 40.59
C LYS A 499 -33.16 23.60 39.63
N ALA A 500 -32.62 23.95 38.43
CA ALA A 500 -32.15 22.97 37.46
C ALA A 500 -30.90 22.24 37.99
N HIS A 501 -29.97 22.95 38.63
CA HIS A 501 -28.76 22.40 39.23
C HIS A 501 -29.11 21.42 40.36
N GLN A 502 -29.95 21.79 41.32
CA GLN A 502 -30.37 20.93 42.41
C GLN A 502 -31.09 19.66 41.95
N LYS A 503 -31.86 19.76 40.86
CA LYS A 503 -32.49 18.59 40.23
C LYS A 503 -31.44 17.63 39.67
N ILE A 504 -30.39 18.14 39.03
CA ILE A 504 -29.26 17.33 38.54
C ILE A 504 -28.57 16.65 39.70
N VAL A 505 -28.14 17.42 40.71
CA VAL A 505 -27.47 16.93 41.90
C VAL A 505 -28.25 15.78 42.55
N THR A 506 -29.52 16.01 42.83
CA THR A 506 -30.37 15.01 43.50
C THR A 506 -30.49 13.72 42.70
N LYS A 507 -30.75 13.84 41.39
CA LYS A 507 -30.93 12.65 40.53
C LYS A 507 -29.64 11.90 40.33
N VAL A 508 -28.52 12.61 40.05
CA VAL A 508 -27.23 12.00 39.74
C VAL A 508 -26.67 11.34 40.99
N CYS A 509 -26.59 12.03 42.11
CA CYS A 509 -26.09 11.46 43.37
C CYS A 509 -26.86 10.20 43.75
N LYS A 510 -28.19 10.23 43.69
CA LYS A 510 -29.01 9.05 43.95
C LYS A 510 -28.73 7.88 43.01
N SER A 511 -28.46 8.17 41.72
CA SER A 511 -28.29 7.13 40.70
C SER A 511 -26.94 6.42 40.74
N VAL A 512 -25.91 7.04 41.30
CA VAL A 512 -24.52 6.51 41.40
C VAL A 512 -24.07 6.30 42.84
N ASN A 513 -24.97 6.47 43.79
CA ASN A 513 -24.67 6.44 45.25
C ASN A 513 -23.50 7.39 45.61
N GLY A 514 -23.50 8.57 44.96
CA GLY A 514 -22.46 9.58 45.09
C GLY A 514 -22.85 10.71 46.04
N GLU A 515 -21.84 11.47 46.48
CA GLU A 515 -21.96 12.61 47.36
C GLU A 515 -21.38 13.86 46.73
N VAL A 516 -22.03 15.02 46.89
CA VAL A 516 -21.46 16.29 46.46
C VAL A 516 -20.29 16.63 47.34
N ARG A 517 -19.18 16.99 46.72
CA ARG A 517 -18.03 17.52 47.44
C ARG A 517 -18.23 19.01 47.66
N SER A 518 -18.34 19.40 48.91
CA SER A 518 -18.38 20.79 49.35
C SER A 518 -16.97 21.44 49.26
#